data_a27e91e92040a03934cc6c9288028c9c
#
_entry.id   a27e91e92040a03934cc6c9288028c9c
#
_cell.length_a   1.000
_cell.length_b   1.000
_cell.length_c   1.000
_cell.angle_alpha   90.00
_cell.angle_beta   90.00
_cell.angle_gamma   90.00
#
_symmetry.space_group_name_H-M   'P 1'
#
loop_
_entity.id
_entity.type
_entity.pdbx_description
1 polymer ?
#
loop_
_entity_poly.entity_id
_entity_poly.type
_entity_poly.pdbx_seq_one_letter_code
_entity_poly.pdbx_strand_id
1 'polypeptide(L)'
;MYKCKIPVLLVVFAVFSGFVQAQEIQRSKGHFSGSLETNWGFYMKDDKLGVKKVEDKVATNTYLTLGYSFKAFRFGLEYDIYEPPMIGFSPEWEGCKLMRGFAEWTGKSLELRAGTVYEQFGSGLIFRTYEERALGINNALMGGNIRWRPWDGVTLKVVAGVPQKFQEYAPVRIYGTDGEIDLGS
;
A
#
# COMPACT_ATOMS: atom_id res chain seq x y z
N MET A 1 -18.35 -13.49 0.49
CA MET A 1 -18.12 -12.60 1.63
C MET A 1 -17.36 -13.37 2.68
N TYR A 2 -16.05 -13.29 2.67
CA TYR A 2 -15.21 -13.96 3.67
C TYR A 2 -15.07 -13.02 4.87
N LYS A 3 -15.88 -13.22 5.91
CA LYS A 3 -15.66 -12.54 7.19
C LYS A 3 -14.31 -12.99 7.74
N CYS A 4 -13.45 -12.04 8.05
CA CYS A 4 -12.15 -12.31 8.65
C CYS A 4 -12.36 -12.94 10.05
N LYS A 5 -12.39 -14.28 10.12
CA LYS A 5 -12.59 -15.04 11.36
C LYS A 5 -11.29 -15.37 12.08
N ILE A 6 -10.19 -14.75 11.71
CA ILE A 6 -8.91 -14.97 12.39
C ILE A 6 -8.90 -14.06 13.61
N PRO A 7 -8.50 -14.55 14.78
CA PRO A 7 -8.31 -13.69 15.94
C PRO A 7 -7.12 -12.76 15.68
N VAL A 8 -7.42 -11.64 15.01
CA VAL A 8 -6.49 -10.55 14.68
C VAL A 8 -5.66 -10.15 15.90
N LEU A 9 -6.26 -10.27 17.10
CA LEU A 9 -5.58 -10.01 18.36
C LEU A 9 -4.40 -10.96 18.62
N LEU A 10 -4.48 -12.22 18.19
CA LEU A 10 -3.40 -13.21 18.38
C LEU A 10 -2.24 -12.98 17.40
N VAL A 11 -2.52 -12.59 16.18
CA VAL A 11 -1.47 -12.27 15.18
C VAL A 11 -0.74 -10.99 15.57
N VAL A 12 -1.45 -9.97 16.04
CA VAL A 12 -0.85 -8.72 16.54
C VAL A 12 0.02 -9.00 17.77
N PHE A 13 -0.41 -9.86 18.69
CA PHE A 13 0.37 -10.22 19.89
C PHE A 13 1.61 -11.06 19.55
N ALA A 14 1.52 -11.98 18.57
CA ALA A 14 2.65 -12.80 18.13
C ALA A 14 3.72 -11.96 17.40
N VAL A 15 3.30 -10.95 16.64
CA VAL A 15 4.22 -10.01 15.97
C VAL A 15 4.91 -9.13 17.01
N PHE A 16 4.19 -8.65 18.05
CA PHE A 16 4.77 -7.80 19.08
C PHE A 16 5.78 -8.54 19.98
N SER A 17 5.54 -9.81 20.30
CA SER A 17 6.49 -10.62 21.07
C SER A 17 7.78 -10.97 20.30
N GLY A 18 7.71 -11.03 18.95
CA GLY A 18 8.89 -11.20 18.10
C GLY A 18 9.78 -9.96 18.00
N PHE A 19 9.22 -8.77 18.13
CA PHE A 19 9.98 -7.51 18.04
C PHE A 19 10.86 -7.21 19.23
N VAL A 20 10.50 -7.69 20.44
CA VAL A 20 11.30 -7.46 21.66
C VAL A 20 12.64 -8.22 21.63
N GLN A 21 12.73 -9.33 20.88
CA GLN A 21 13.99 -10.09 20.74
C GLN A 21 14.85 -9.67 19.57
N ALA A 22 14.34 -8.85 18.66
CA ALA A 22 15.09 -8.42 17.45
C ALA A 22 16.16 -7.34 17.72
N GLN A 23 16.22 -6.77 18.92
CA GLN A 23 17.23 -5.75 19.26
C GLN A 23 18.63 -6.32 19.53
N GLU A 24 18.81 -7.62 19.72
CA GLU A 24 20.13 -8.23 19.98
C GLU A 24 20.84 -8.78 18.74
N ILE A 25 20.23 -8.80 17.55
CA ILE A 25 20.87 -9.28 16.32
C ILE A 25 21.40 -8.12 15.48
N GLN A 26 22.27 -7.32 16.04
CA GLN A 26 22.94 -6.21 15.33
C GLN A 26 24.17 -6.68 14.54
N ARG A 27 24.07 -7.77 13.77
CA ARG A 27 25.06 -8.19 12.76
C ARG A 27 24.47 -8.60 11.42
N SER A 28 23.18 -8.41 11.16
CA SER A 28 22.65 -8.64 9.84
C SER A 28 22.91 -7.41 8.95
N LYS A 29 23.43 -7.65 7.76
CA LYS A 29 23.69 -6.61 6.75
C LYS A 29 22.42 -6.05 6.10
N GLY A 30 21.24 -6.23 6.72
CA GLY A 30 19.93 -5.77 6.27
C GLY A 30 19.20 -4.98 7.35
N HIS A 31 18.23 -4.16 6.94
CA HIS A 31 17.37 -3.37 7.83
C HIS A 31 15.93 -3.85 7.72
N PHE A 32 15.33 -4.19 8.85
CA PHE A 32 13.92 -4.53 8.97
C PHE A 32 13.15 -3.35 9.58
N SER A 33 11.96 -3.06 9.04
CA SER A 33 11.06 -2.01 9.53
C SER A 33 9.63 -2.54 9.58
N GLY A 34 8.82 -1.98 10.47
CA GLY A 34 7.41 -2.31 10.55
C GLY A 34 6.62 -1.21 11.23
N SER A 35 5.37 -1.06 10.85
CA SER A 35 4.42 -0.17 11.50
C SER A 35 3.04 -0.79 11.56
N LEU A 36 2.33 -0.51 12.64
CA LEU A 36 0.92 -0.83 12.82
C LEU A 36 0.18 0.48 13.06
N GLU A 37 -0.72 0.82 12.17
CA GLU A 37 -1.65 1.92 12.32
C GLU A 37 -3.06 1.37 12.46
N THR A 38 -3.82 1.85 13.45
CA THR A 38 -5.21 1.43 13.62
C THR A 38 -6.06 2.63 13.98
N ASN A 39 -7.14 2.81 13.24
CA ASN A 39 -8.12 3.88 13.41
C ASN A 39 -9.45 3.24 13.82
N TRP A 40 -10.06 3.76 14.89
CA TRP A 40 -11.32 3.27 15.43
C TRP A 40 -12.36 4.36 15.41
N GLY A 41 -13.55 4.06 14.86
CA GLY A 41 -14.72 4.92 14.91
C GLY A 41 -15.77 4.33 15.86
N PHE A 42 -16.28 5.15 16.79
CA PHE A 42 -17.40 4.79 17.66
C PHE A 42 -18.60 5.66 17.29
N TYR A 43 -19.65 5.06 16.79
CA TYR A 43 -20.83 5.76 16.29
C TYR A 43 -22.01 5.63 17.24
N MET A 44 -22.64 6.75 17.52
CA MET A 44 -23.82 6.85 18.39
C MET A 44 -24.97 7.50 17.66
N LYS A 45 -26.19 7.24 18.14
CA LYS A 45 -27.36 7.96 17.66
C LYS A 45 -27.22 9.44 17.95
N ASP A 46 -27.68 10.25 17.02
CA ASP A 46 -27.85 11.67 17.21
C ASP A 46 -29.15 12.14 16.57
N ASP A 47 -30.17 12.34 17.39
CA ASP A 47 -31.48 12.78 16.94
C ASP A 47 -31.47 14.19 16.37
N LYS A 48 -30.51 15.05 16.79
CA LYS A 48 -30.36 16.43 16.28
C LYS A 48 -29.83 16.43 14.83
N LEU A 49 -28.93 15.48 14.51
CA LEU A 49 -28.41 15.30 13.17
C LEU A 49 -29.26 14.33 12.32
N GLY A 50 -30.39 13.86 12.85
CA GLY A 50 -31.29 12.94 12.15
C GLY A 50 -30.79 11.49 12.06
N VAL A 51 -29.74 11.14 12.80
CA VAL A 51 -29.16 9.78 12.83
C VAL A 51 -30.01 8.92 13.77
N LYS A 52 -31.07 8.33 13.25
CA LYS A 52 -32.02 7.51 14.04
C LYS A 52 -31.51 6.10 14.35
N LYS A 53 -30.68 5.52 13.49
CA LYS A 53 -30.15 4.15 13.63
C LYS A 53 -28.69 4.13 13.21
N VAL A 54 -27.87 3.47 14.01
CA VAL A 54 -26.48 3.14 13.69
C VAL A 54 -26.42 1.62 13.57
N GLU A 55 -26.10 1.12 12.40
CA GLU A 55 -26.01 -0.33 12.15
C GLU A 55 -24.77 -0.90 12.81
N ASP A 56 -23.62 -0.32 12.51
CA ASP A 56 -22.35 -0.68 13.10
C ASP A 56 -21.91 0.42 14.07
N LYS A 57 -21.87 0.06 15.35
CA LYS A 57 -21.46 0.99 16.42
C LYS A 57 -19.96 1.22 16.47
N VAL A 58 -19.19 0.28 15.93
CA VAL A 58 -17.74 0.30 15.93
C VAL A 58 -17.27 -0.02 14.51
N ALA A 59 -16.37 0.79 13.99
CA ALA A 59 -15.71 0.56 12.72
C ALA A 59 -14.19 0.69 12.89
N THR A 60 -13.42 0.00 12.06
CA THR A 60 -11.96 0.05 12.13
C THR A 60 -11.31 -0.03 10.76
N ASN A 61 -10.28 0.81 10.57
CA ASN A 61 -9.33 0.70 9.49
C ASN A 61 -7.94 0.46 10.09
N THR A 62 -7.34 -0.69 9.82
CA THR A 62 -6.05 -1.09 10.38
C THR A 62 -5.09 -1.45 9.25
N TYR A 63 -3.85 -0.98 9.35
CA TYR A 63 -2.79 -1.17 8.37
C TYR A 63 -1.54 -1.72 9.06
N LEU A 64 -1.12 -2.91 8.68
CA LEU A 64 0.14 -3.52 9.10
C LEU A 64 1.13 -3.47 7.95
N THR A 65 2.17 -2.66 8.09
CA THR A 65 3.23 -2.53 7.08
C THR A 65 4.52 -3.16 7.58
N LEU A 66 5.15 -3.97 6.74
CA LEU A 66 6.45 -4.59 6.99
C LEU A 66 7.39 -4.26 5.84
N GLY A 67 8.63 -3.95 6.15
CA GLY A 67 9.67 -3.63 5.19
C GLY A 67 10.99 -4.32 5.50
N TYR A 68 11.72 -4.69 4.47
CA TYR A 68 13.08 -5.18 4.57
C TYR A 68 13.95 -4.59 3.48
N SER A 69 15.11 -4.05 3.82
CA SER A 69 16.08 -3.53 2.87
C SER A 69 17.45 -4.18 3.08
N PHE A 70 18.08 -4.57 1.98
CA PHE A 70 19.39 -5.18 1.97
C PHE A 70 20.17 -4.76 0.72
N LYS A 71 21.25 -3.99 0.90
CA LYS A 71 22.03 -3.42 -0.21
C LYS A 71 21.13 -2.65 -1.19
N ALA A 72 21.08 -3.11 -2.44
CA ALA A 72 20.28 -2.54 -3.50
C ALA A 72 18.84 -3.06 -3.53
N PHE A 73 18.46 -4.01 -2.68
CA PHE A 73 17.13 -4.61 -2.65
C PHE A 73 16.27 -4.02 -1.54
N ARG A 74 14.99 -3.83 -1.85
CA ARG A 74 13.94 -3.42 -0.92
C ARG A 74 12.70 -4.27 -1.14
N PHE A 75 12.12 -4.75 -0.05
CA PHE A 75 10.89 -5.53 -0.04
C PHE A 75 9.89 -4.86 0.89
N GLY A 76 8.64 -4.92 0.56
CA GLY A 76 7.57 -4.40 1.40
C GLY A 76 6.31 -5.24 1.30
N LEU A 77 5.60 -5.34 2.42
CA LEU A 77 4.29 -5.96 2.54
C LEU A 77 3.38 -5.03 3.33
N GLU A 78 2.10 -5.00 2.97
CA GLU A 78 1.07 -4.30 3.73
C GLU A 78 -0.20 -5.14 3.76
N TYR A 79 -0.71 -5.33 4.96
CA TYR A 79 -1.94 -6.06 5.21
C TYR A 79 -2.96 -5.11 5.85
N ASP A 80 -4.10 -4.97 5.19
CA ASP A 80 -5.15 -4.06 5.58
C ASP A 80 -6.36 -4.80 6.09
N ILE A 81 -7.03 -4.21 7.08
CA ILE A 81 -8.24 -4.73 7.71
C ILE A 81 -9.25 -3.59 7.83
N TYR A 82 -10.45 -3.81 7.28
CA TYR A 82 -11.61 -2.91 7.36
C TYR A 82 -12.80 -3.72 7.89
N GLU A 83 -13.16 -3.53 9.16
CA GLU A 83 -14.14 -4.45 9.79
C GLU A 83 -15.09 -3.74 10.79
N PRO A 84 -16.20 -3.19 10.35
CA PRO A 84 -16.45 -2.66 9.00
C PRO A 84 -15.58 -1.43 8.72
N PRO A 85 -15.51 -0.95 7.46
CA PRO A 85 -14.79 0.27 7.15
C PRO A 85 -15.43 1.50 7.83
N MET A 86 -14.59 2.47 8.19
CA MET A 86 -15.06 3.71 8.81
C MET A 86 -15.98 4.50 7.88
N ILE A 87 -16.90 5.29 8.45
CA ILE A 87 -17.77 6.19 7.69
C ILE A 87 -16.92 7.11 6.79
N GLY A 88 -17.32 7.22 5.54
CA GLY A 88 -16.58 7.92 4.50
C GLY A 88 -15.82 6.98 3.54
N PHE A 89 -15.60 5.75 3.94
CA PHE A 89 -15.05 4.71 3.05
C PHE A 89 -16.18 3.95 2.34
N SER A 90 -15.90 3.48 1.13
CA SER A 90 -16.83 2.58 0.44
C SER A 90 -16.99 1.26 1.19
N PRO A 91 -18.21 0.69 1.30
CA PRO A 91 -18.41 -0.66 1.84
C PRO A 91 -17.64 -1.75 1.09
N GLU A 92 -17.22 -1.50 -0.15
CA GLU A 92 -16.40 -2.43 -0.95
C GLU A 92 -15.00 -2.65 -0.38
N TRP A 93 -14.57 -1.83 0.61
CA TRP A 93 -13.34 -2.05 1.38
C TRP A 93 -13.49 -3.11 2.47
N GLU A 94 -14.72 -3.51 2.84
CA GLU A 94 -14.94 -4.44 3.96
C GLU A 94 -14.18 -5.75 3.78
N GLY A 95 -13.43 -6.13 4.81
CA GLY A 95 -12.65 -7.36 4.87
C GLY A 95 -11.18 -7.14 5.21
N CYS A 96 -10.38 -8.14 4.93
CA CYS A 96 -8.94 -8.10 5.16
C CYS A 96 -8.17 -8.69 3.97
N LYS A 97 -7.06 -8.04 3.59
CA LYS A 97 -6.26 -8.43 2.44
C LYS A 97 -4.81 -8.00 2.55
N LEU A 98 -3.93 -8.76 1.90
CA LEU A 98 -2.59 -8.30 1.57
C LEU A 98 -2.71 -7.26 0.42
N MET A 99 -2.74 -5.97 0.81
CA MET A 99 -3.00 -4.89 -0.14
C MET A 99 -1.78 -4.51 -0.95
N ARG A 100 -0.60 -4.60 -0.36
CA ARG A 100 0.66 -4.24 -1.00
C ARG A 100 1.70 -5.32 -0.80
N GLY A 101 2.35 -5.70 -1.88
CA GLY A 101 3.53 -6.55 -1.85
C GLY A 101 4.45 -6.16 -2.98
N PHE A 102 5.72 -5.85 -2.70
CA PHE A 102 6.67 -5.51 -3.74
C PHE A 102 8.08 -5.97 -3.42
N ALA A 103 8.83 -6.20 -4.49
CA ALA A 103 10.28 -6.34 -4.49
C ALA A 103 10.86 -5.27 -5.43
N GLU A 104 11.89 -4.57 -4.98
CA GLU A 104 12.54 -3.50 -5.72
C GLU A 104 14.05 -3.69 -5.70
N TRP A 105 14.69 -3.42 -6.81
CA TRP A 105 16.13 -3.36 -6.96
C TRP A 105 16.53 -2.02 -7.54
N THR A 106 17.49 -1.34 -6.89
CA THR A 106 17.97 -0.02 -7.29
C THR A 106 19.46 -0.09 -7.59
N GLY A 107 19.81 0.01 -8.88
CA GLY A 107 21.18 0.19 -9.35
C GLY A 107 21.52 1.67 -9.56
N LYS A 108 22.68 1.93 -10.18
CA LYS A 108 23.15 3.32 -10.44
C LYS A 108 22.24 4.05 -11.44
N SER A 109 21.87 3.39 -12.54
CA SER A 109 21.08 3.97 -13.63
C SER A 109 19.78 3.22 -13.89
N LEU A 110 19.54 2.10 -13.21
CA LEU A 110 18.38 1.24 -13.45
C LEU A 110 17.70 0.91 -12.12
N GLU A 111 16.39 1.09 -12.08
CA GLU A 111 15.53 0.68 -10.99
C GLU A 111 14.47 -0.28 -11.54
N LEU A 112 14.28 -1.39 -10.86
CA LEU A 112 13.31 -2.43 -11.20
C LEU A 112 12.39 -2.66 -10.02
N ARG A 113 11.10 -2.70 -10.24
CA ARG A 113 10.13 -3.03 -9.21
C ARG A 113 9.11 -4.04 -9.75
N ALA A 114 8.80 -5.03 -8.95
CA ALA A 114 7.75 -6.03 -9.20
C ALA A 114 6.80 -6.08 -8.01
N GLY A 115 5.52 -6.28 -8.28
CA GLY A 115 4.43 -6.30 -7.31
C GLY A 115 3.59 -5.03 -7.38
N THR A 116 3.31 -4.41 -6.24
CA THR A 116 2.55 -3.15 -6.18
C THR A 116 3.38 -1.98 -6.66
N VAL A 117 2.90 -1.28 -7.67
CA VAL A 117 3.55 -0.13 -8.32
C VAL A 117 2.71 1.12 -8.13
N TYR A 118 3.37 2.17 -7.64
CA TYR A 118 2.90 3.55 -7.68
C TYR A 118 3.84 4.33 -8.60
N GLU A 119 3.32 4.87 -9.69
CA GLU A 119 4.11 5.62 -10.67
C GLU A 119 3.29 6.75 -11.27
N GLN A 120 3.98 7.76 -11.74
CA GLN A 120 3.40 8.93 -12.40
C GLN A 120 4.20 9.28 -13.64
N PHE A 121 3.52 9.63 -14.74
CA PHE A 121 4.12 10.11 -15.98
C PHE A 121 3.99 11.61 -16.06
N GLY A 122 5.13 12.30 -16.16
CA GLY A 122 5.20 13.75 -16.19
C GLY A 122 4.38 14.39 -15.05
N SER A 123 3.44 15.28 -15.41
CA SER A 123 2.55 15.95 -14.45
C SER A 123 1.44 15.07 -13.85
N GLY A 124 1.32 13.82 -14.32
CA GLY A 124 0.28 12.89 -13.85
C GLY A 124 -1.07 12.99 -14.55
N LEU A 125 -1.19 13.84 -15.57
CA LEU A 125 -2.45 14.01 -16.32
C LEU A 125 -2.83 12.76 -17.15
N ILE A 126 -1.83 12.06 -17.70
CA ILE A 126 -2.06 10.88 -18.53
C ILE A 126 -2.09 9.61 -17.68
N PHE A 127 -1.16 9.50 -16.76
CA PHE A 127 -1.03 8.33 -15.91
C PHE A 127 -0.50 8.71 -14.53
N ARG A 128 -1.26 8.29 -13.51
CA ARG A 128 -0.85 8.41 -12.10
C ARG A 128 -1.51 7.31 -11.28
N THR A 129 -0.69 6.56 -10.55
CA THR A 129 -1.16 5.62 -9.53
C THR A 129 -0.67 6.06 -8.16
N TYR A 130 -1.55 6.06 -7.18
CA TYR A 130 -1.26 6.56 -5.83
C TYR A 130 -2.18 5.94 -4.80
N GLU A 131 -1.84 6.10 -3.55
CA GLU A 131 -2.68 5.79 -2.40
C GLU A 131 -2.93 7.08 -1.60
N GLU A 132 -4.18 7.29 -1.21
CA GLU A 132 -4.60 8.34 -0.29
C GLU A 132 -5.55 7.73 0.73
N ARG A 133 -4.98 7.29 1.86
CA ARG A 133 -5.71 6.58 2.91
C ARG A 133 -6.83 7.39 3.53
N ALA A 134 -6.64 8.71 3.69
CA ALA A 134 -7.64 9.59 4.25
C ALA A 134 -8.92 9.65 3.39
N LEU A 135 -8.80 9.43 2.09
CA LEU A 135 -9.91 9.42 1.14
C LEU A 135 -10.37 8.02 0.75
N GLY A 136 -9.72 6.98 1.26
CA GLY A 136 -10.01 5.60 0.87
C GLY A 136 -9.70 5.32 -0.61
N ILE A 137 -8.69 5.98 -1.17
CA ILE A 137 -8.29 5.81 -2.57
C ILE A 137 -7.01 4.99 -2.63
N ASN A 138 -7.04 3.91 -3.42
CA ASN A 138 -5.86 3.15 -3.80
C ASN A 138 -6.05 2.62 -5.22
N ASN A 139 -5.32 3.19 -6.18
CA ASN A 139 -5.35 2.81 -7.58
C ASN A 139 -4.01 2.25 -8.07
N ALA A 140 -3.28 1.59 -7.17
CA ALA A 140 -2.02 0.93 -7.47
C ALA A 140 -2.12 -0.01 -8.69
N LEU A 141 -0.99 -0.27 -9.35
CA LEU A 141 -0.89 -1.38 -10.29
C LEU A 141 -0.25 -2.59 -9.61
N MET A 142 -0.84 -3.77 -9.78
CA MET A 142 -0.15 -5.03 -9.54
C MET A 142 0.56 -5.44 -10.82
N GLY A 143 1.88 -5.39 -10.82
CA GLY A 143 2.67 -5.65 -12.02
C GLY A 143 4.14 -5.32 -11.83
N GLY A 144 4.69 -4.46 -12.65
CA GLY A 144 6.07 -4.01 -12.53
C GLY A 144 6.32 -2.67 -13.22
N ASN A 145 7.39 -2.02 -12.79
CA ASN A 145 7.94 -0.87 -13.48
C ASN A 145 9.46 -0.96 -13.61
N ILE A 146 9.94 -0.30 -14.65
CA ILE A 146 11.36 -0.09 -14.94
C ILE A 146 11.56 1.40 -15.05
N ARG A 147 12.55 1.93 -14.32
CA ARG A 147 13.04 3.29 -14.47
C ARG A 147 14.50 3.25 -14.85
N TRP A 148 14.82 3.80 -16.01
CA TRP A 148 16.18 3.79 -16.56
C TRP A 148 16.66 5.21 -16.81
N ARG A 149 17.84 5.51 -16.28
CA ARG A 149 18.55 6.79 -16.46
C ARG A 149 19.84 6.54 -17.23
N PRO A 150 19.78 6.49 -18.57
CA PRO A 150 20.96 6.20 -19.41
C PRO A 150 22.04 7.28 -19.33
N TRP A 151 21.62 8.54 -19.22
CA TRP A 151 22.48 9.73 -19.12
C TRP A 151 21.90 10.71 -18.09
N ASP A 152 22.74 11.66 -17.67
CA ASP A 152 22.27 12.75 -16.82
C ASP A 152 21.17 13.56 -17.55
N GLY A 153 20.11 13.89 -16.82
CA GLY A 153 18.96 14.60 -17.36
C GLY A 153 17.96 13.74 -18.16
N VAL A 154 18.24 12.45 -18.44
CA VAL A 154 17.32 11.59 -19.18
C VAL A 154 16.75 10.49 -18.28
N THR A 155 15.42 10.42 -18.18
CA THR A 155 14.72 9.34 -17.46
C THR A 155 13.69 8.69 -18.38
N LEU A 156 13.77 7.37 -18.52
CA LEU A 156 12.82 6.54 -19.23
C LEU A 156 12.07 5.66 -18.24
N LYS A 157 10.75 5.62 -18.33
CA LYS A 157 9.90 4.79 -17.45
C LYS A 157 9.05 3.84 -18.29
N VAL A 158 8.89 2.63 -17.82
CA VAL A 158 7.98 1.62 -18.38
C VAL A 158 7.19 1.02 -17.25
N VAL A 159 5.88 0.89 -17.43
CA VAL A 159 4.99 0.22 -16.48
C VAL A 159 4.13 -0.81 -17.18
N ALA A 160 3.85 -1.90 -16.48
CA ALA A 160 2.90 -2.91 -16.91
C ALA A 160 2.21 -3.51 -15.69
N GLY A 161 0.89 -3.64 -15.73
CA GLY A 161 0.17 -4.23 -14.61
C GLY A 161 -1.34 -4.18 -14.74
N VAL A 162 -2.01 -4.63 -13.70
CA VAL A 162 -3.45 -4.64 -13.54
C VAL A 162 -3.82 -3.63 -12.45
N PRO A 163 -4.73 -2.69 -12.70
CA PRO A 163 -5.13 -1.70 -11.70
C PRO A 163 -5.85 -2.37 -10.53
N GLN A 164 -5.55 -1.89 -9.34
CA GLN A 164 -6.31 -2.22 -8.14
C GLN A 164 -7.60 -1.40 -8.09
N LYS A 165 -8.67 -2.04 -7.65
CA LYS A 165 -9.97 -1.43 -7.36
C LYS A 165 -10.47 -1.98 -6.03
N PHE A 166 -10.43 -1.17 -4.98
CA PHE A 166 -10.70 -1.61 -3.60
C PHE A 166 -9.84 -2.83 -3.22
N GLN A 167 -10.44 -3.89 -2.77
CA GLN A 167 -9.73 -5.13 -2.43
C GLN A 167 -9.57 -6.11 -3.62
N GLU A 168 -9.93 -5.71 -4.85
CA GLU A 168 -9.87 -6.54 -6.05
C GLU A 168 -8.98 -5.91 -7.14
N TYR A 169 -8.76 -6.65 -8.20
CA TYR A 169 -8.07 -6.17 -9.40
C TYR A 169 -9.04 -6.02 -10.55
N ALA A 170 -8.94 -4.91 -11.28
CA ALA A 170 -9.76 -4.70 -12.46
C ALA A 170 -9.41 -5.71 -13.58
N PRO A 171 -10.38 -6.15 -14.40
CA PRO A 171 -10.15 -7.14 -15.45
C PRO A 171 -9.50 -6.50 -16.72
N VAL A 172 -8.62 -5.53 -16.53
CA VAL A 172 -7.91 -4.82 -17.61
C VAL A 172 -6.42 -4.81 -17.32
N ARG A 173 -5.60 -4.75 -18.37
CA ARG A 173 -4.15 -4.57 -18.27
C ARG A 173 -3.76 -3.20 -18.80
N ILE A 174 -2.85 -2.55 -18.10
CA ILE A 174 -2.28 -1.26 -18.47
C ILE A 174 -0.81 -1.48 -18.83
N TYR A 175 -0.41 -0.87 -19.93
CA TYR A 175 0.97 -0.77 -20.37
C TYR A 175 1.24 0.71 -20.66
N GLY A 176 2.35 1.23 -20.16
CA GLY A 176 2.69 2.63 -20.38
C GLY A 176 4.19 2.84 -20.45
N THR A 177 4.56 3.87 -21.19
CA THR A 177 5.94 4.35 -21.27
C THR A 177 5.97 5.87 -21.14
N ASP A 178 7.00 6.38 -20.50
CA ASP A 178 7.23 7.81 -20.32
C ASP A 178 8.72 8.12 -20.53
N GLY A 179 8.99 9.28 -21.09
CA GLY A 179 10.34 9.79 -21.29
C GLY A 179 10.43 11.25 -20.84
N GLU A 180 11.32 11.53 -19.92
CA GLU A 180 11.58 12.85 -19.37
C GLU A 180 13.00 13.27 -19.75
N ILE A 181 13.14 14.50 -20.25
CA ILE A 181 14.44 15.11 -20.55
C ILE A 181 14.50 16.43 -19.80
N ASP A 182 15.44 16.50 -18.86
CA ASP A 182 15.79 17.74 -18.18
C ASP A 182 16.97 18.38 -18.95
N LEU A 183 16.72 19.53 -19.54
CA LEU A 183 17.74 20.23 -20.35
C LEU A 183 18.73 21.03 -19.50
N GLY A 184 18.64 20.91 -18.20
CA GLY A 184 19.57 21.48 -17.25
C GLY A 184 19.31 22.97 -16.99
N SER A 185 19.61 23.39 -15.83
CA SER A 185 19.81 24.79 -15.43
C SER A 185 21.28 25.11 -15.33
#